data_a0d4197560561ca8d72ba49a836eecad
#
_entry.id   a0d4197560561ca8d72ba49a836eecad
#
_cell.length_a   1.000
_cell.length_b   1.000
_cell.length_c   1.000
_cell.angle_alpha   90.00
_cell.angle_beta   90.00
_cell.angle_gamma   90.00
#
_symmetry.space_group_name_H-M   'P 1'
#
loop_
_entity.id
_entity.type
_entity.pdbx_description
1 polymer ?
#
loop_
_entity_poly.entity_id
_entity_poly.type
_entity_poly.pdbx_seq_one_letter_code
_entity_poly.pdbx_strand_id
1 'polypeptide(L)'
;MSQAELAGVINLLEEVLLGKRREIKLSLACLLARGHLLLEDLPGMGKTTLSHALAKVLGLTYQRIQFTSDLLPGDILGGEVFNPHTQEFTLHKGPIFTEVLLADEINRTTPKSQSALLEAMEERQVTIGNHSYDLPESFFVIATQNPVSYAAGTYPLPDSQLDRFLMRISLGYPSFEAEKSILKGENRAASSALPERFSREALQTAQ
;
A
#
# COMPACT_ATOMS: atom_id res chain seq x y z
N MET A 1 11.36 4.43 17.98
CA MET A 1 10.87 3.03 18.16
C MET A 1 11.98 2.17 18.71
N SER A 2 11.80 1.50 19.86
CA SER A 2 12.79 0.61 20.44
C SER A 2 12.88 -0.73 19.69
N GLN A 3 13.99 -1.45 19.85
CA GLN A 3 14.15 -2.78 19.24
C GLN A 3 13.09 -3.80 19.75
N ALA A 4 12.68 -3.67 21.02
CA ALA A 4 11.67 -4.53 21.62
C ALA A 4 10.27 -4.28 21.02
N GLU A 5 9.95 -3.03 20.78
CA GLU A 5 8.69 -2.64 20.13
C GLU A 5 8.62 -3.15 18.69
N LEU A 6 9.70 -2.97 17.92
CA LEU A 6 9.78 -3.49 16.54
C LEU A 6 9.62 -5.00 16.50
N ALA A 7 10.24 -5.73 17.43
CA ALA A 7 10.07 -7.16 17.55
C ALA A 7 8.61 -7.54 17.86
N GLY A 8 7.92 -6.78 18.71
CA GLY A 8 6.50 -6.95 19.00
C GLY A 8 5.61 -6.80 17.77
N VAL A 9 5.85 -5.77 16.93
CA VAL A 9 5.14 -5.58 15.65
C VAL A 9 5.35 -6.76 14.72
N ILE A 10 6.60 -7.18 14.54
CA ILE A 10 6.94 -8.31 13.67
C ILE A 10 6.21 -9.58 14.10
N ASN A 11 6.18 -9.86 15.40
CA ASN A 11 5.51 -11.05 15.93
C ASN A 11 3.98 -11.01 15.68
N LEU A 12 3.35 -9.86 15.91
CA LEU A 12 1.92 -9.68 15.62
C LEU A 12 1.59 -9.88 14.13
N LEU A 13 2.41 -9.31 13.25
CA LEU A 13 2.22 -9.46 11.81
C LEU A 13 2.43 -10.92 11.37
N GLU A 14 3.34 -11.65 12.01
CA GLU A 14 3.62 -13.04 11.71
C GLU A 14 2.46 -13.99 12.13
N GLU A 15 1.64 -13.62 13.12
CA GLU A 15 0.41 -14.37 13.48
C GLU A 15 -0.61 -14.36 12.33
N VAL A 16 -0.61 -13.32 11.51
CA VAL A 16 -1.53 -13.16 10.36
C VAL A 16 -0.92 -13.63 9.06
N LEU A 17 0.39 -13.42 8.90
CA LEU A 17 1.18 -13.77 7.71
C LEU A 17 2.17 -14.89 8.06
N LEU A 18 1.63 -16.08 8.24
CA LEU A 18 2.38 -17.25 8.70
C LEU A 18 3.59 -17.55 7.82
N GLY A 19 4.77 -17.63 8.45
CA GLY A 19 6.02 -17.98 7.80
C GLY A 19 6.62 -16.89 6.91
N LYS A 20 6.14 -15.64 7.00
CA LYS A 20 6.60 -14.50 6.17
C LYS A 20 7.42 -13.46 6.97
N ARG A 21 8.14 -13.91 7.98
CA ARG A 21 8.92 -13.03 8.88
C ARG A 21 9.92 -12.15 8.15
N ARG A 22 10.58 -12.66 7.09
CA ARG A 22 11.54 -11.89 6.30
C ARG A 22 10.85 -10.78 5.53
N GLU A 23 9.76 -11.09 4.84
CA GLU A 23 8.99 -10.17 4.01
C GLU A 23 8.34 -9.08 4.89
N ILE A 24 7.85 -9.43 6.08
CA ILE A 24 7.36 -8.50 7.09
C ILE A 24 8.47 -7.52 7.50
N LYS A 25 9.67 -8.00 7.82
CA LYS A 25 10.81 -7.15 8.19
C LYS A 25 11.19 -6.21 7.07
N LEU A 26 11.25 -6.67 5.82
CA LEU A 26 11.58 -5.84 4.65
C LEU A 26 10.51 -4.78 4.42
N SER A 27 9.22 -5.12 4.55
CA SER A 27 8.11 -4.17 4.41
C SER A 27 8.16 -3.08 5.48
N LEU A 28 8.45 -3.45 6.73
CA LEU A 28 8.64 -2.50 7.82
C LEU A 28 9.87 -1.62 7.60
N ALA A 29 10.99 -2.19 7.17
CA ALA A 29 12.20 -1.43 6.86
C ALA A 29 11.95 -0.42 5.73
N CYS A 30 11.22 -0.82 4.68
CA CYS A 30 10.84 0.05 3.59
C CYS A 30 9.99 1.24 4.08
N LEU A 31 8.97 0.98 4.91
CA LEU A 31 8.11 2.00 5.49
C LEU A 31 8.90 2.95 6.41
N LEU A 32 9.78 2.41 7.27
CA LEU A 32 10.61 3.21 8.17
C LEU A 32 11.63 4.09 7.42
N ALA A 33 12.11 3.61 6.28
CA ALA A 33 12.98 4.38 5.39
C ALA A 33 12.22 5.40 4.51
N ARG A 34 10.91 5.62 4.75
CA ARG A 34 10.03 6.50 3.96
C ARG A 34 10.01 6.16 2.47
N GLY A 35 10.31 4.90 2.12
CA GLY A 35 10.24 4.41 0.74
C GLY A 35 8.85 3.85 0.41
N HIS A 36 8.69 3.37 -0.83
CA HIS A 36 7.49 2.67 -1.30
C HIS A 36 7.84 1.24 -1.71
N LEU A 37 6.88 0.33 -1.62
CA LEU A 37 7.08 -1.11 -1.79
C LEU A 37 6.34 -1.63 -3.02
N LEU A 38 7.03 -2.42 -3.85
CA LEU A 38 6.43 -3.18 -4.93
C LEU A 38 6.38 -4.68 -4.56
N LEU A 39 5.19 -5.25 -4.57
CA LEU A 39 4.96 -6.69 -4.38
C LEU A 39 4.71 -7.36 -5.72
N GLU A 40 5.58 -8.27 -6.09
CA GLU A 40 5.51 -8.98 -7.36
C GLU A 40 5.21 -10.46 -7.12
N ASP A 41 3.94 -10.82 -7.22
CA ASP A 41 3.45 -12.16 -6.89
C ASP A 41 2.17 -12.54 -7.63
N LEU A 42 1.90 -13.82 -7.66
CA LEU A 42 0.63 -14.37 -8.08
C LEU A 42 -0.54 -13.89 -7.20
N PRO A 43 -1.78 -13.92 -7.70
CA PRO A 43 -2.97 -13.66 -6.88
C PRO A 43 -3.05 -14.63 -5.68
N GLY A 44 -3.60 -14.16 -4.56
CA GLY A 44 -3.83 -15.00 -3.38
C GLY A 44 -2.64 -15.17 -2.43
N MET A 45 -1.47 -14.56 -2.70
CA MET A 45 -0.26 -14.68 -1.86
C MET A 45 -0.29 -13.87 -0.55
N GLY A 46 -1.40 -13.20 -0.21
CA GLY A 46 -1.52 -12.45 1.04
C GLY A 46 -1.11 -10.98 0.97
N LYS A 47 -0.97 -10.39 -0.24
CA LYS A 47 -0.60 -8.97 -0.45
C LYS A 47 -1.54 -8.01 0.26
N THR A 48 -2.84 -8.21 0.13
CA THR A 48 -3.88 -7.41 0.81
C THR A 48 -3.84 -7.60 2.31
N THR A 49 -3.58 -8.83 2.77
CA THR A 49 -3.44 -9.15 4.20
C THR A 49 -2.25 -8.43 4.81
N LEU A 50 -1.10 -8.41 4.13
CA LEU A 50 0.11 -7.71 4.58
C LEU A 50 -0.14 -6.22 4.71
N SER A 51 -0.68 -5.57 3.66
CA SER A 51 -0.89 -4.12 3.65
C SER A 51 -1.89 -3.67 4.72
N HIS A 52 -3.00 -4.38 4.86
CA HIS A 52 -4.01 -4.08 5.87
C HIS A 52 -3.48 -4.33 7.30
N ALA A 53 -2.77 -5.43 7.54
CA ALA A 53 -2.20 -5.74 8.84
C ALA A 53 -1.14 -4.72 9.26
N LEU A 54 -0.26 -4.30 8.34
CA LEU A 54 0.72 -3.23 8.58
C LEU A 54 0.04 -1.94 9.03
N ALA A 55 -0.94 -1.47 8.27
CA ALA A 55 -1.67 -0.24 8.60
C ALA A 55 -2.33 -0.34 9.98
N LYS A 56 -3.01 -1.46 10.25
CA LYS A 56 -3.74 -1.67 11.51
C LYS A 56 -2.82 -1.71 12.74
N VAL A 57 -1.73 -2.46 12.67
CA VAL A 57 -0.78 -2.58 13.81
C VAL A 57 -0.08 -1.26 14.09
N LEU A 58 0.16 -0.44 13.06
CA LEU A 58 0.83 0.85 13.17
C LEU A 58 -0.14 2.02 13.40
N GLY A 59 -1.44 1.79 13.53
CA GLY A 59 -2.45 2.83 13.75
C GLY A 59 -2.58 3.81 12.59
N LEU A 60 -2.30 3.37 11.35
CA LEU A 60 -2.32 4.18 10.16
C LEU A 60 -3.64 4.03 9.40
N THR A 61 -4.09 5.12 8.78
CA THR A 61 -5.22 5.07 7.85
C THR A 61 -4.88 4.23 6.63
N TYR A 62 -5.85 3.48 6.12
CA TYR A 62 -5.67 2.54 5.03
C TYR A 62 -6.72 2.73 3.94
N GLN A 63 -6.26 2.73 2.70
CA GLN A 63 -7.12 2.67 1.52
C GLN A 63 -6.59 1.63 0.52
N ARG A 64 -7.50 1.05 -0.27
CA ARG A 64 -7.17 0.14 -1.36
C ARG A 64 -7.78 0.64 -2.64
N ILE A 65 -6.98 0.66 -3.69
CA ILE A 65 -7.42 0.92 -5.07
C ILE A 65 -7.12 -0.33 -5.89
N GLN A 66 -8.13 -0.87 -6.55
CA GLN A 66 -7.96 -1.89 -7.57
C GLN A 66 -7.71 -1.20 -8.91
N PHE A 67 -6.54 -1.39 -9.49
CA PHE A 67 -6.20 -0.81 -10.78
C PHE A 67 -6.82 -1.61 -11.92
N THR A 68 -7.59 -0.94 -12.76
CA THR A 68 -8.29 -1.49 -13.92
C THR A 68 -7.99 -0.63 -15.15
N SER A 69 -8.27 -1.16 -16.34
CA SER A 69 -7.98 -0.46 -17.61
C SER A 69 -8.75 0.84 -17.81
N ASP A 70 -9.87 1.02 -17.13
CA ASP A 70 -10.76 2.17 -17.17
C ASP A 70 -10.51 3.19 -16.04
N LEU A 71 -9.61 2.87 -15.08
CA LEU A 71 -9.28 3.76 -13.97
C LEU A 71 -8.63 5.07 -14.48
N LEU A 72 -9.19 6.21 -14.08
CA LEU A 72 -8.68 7.52 -14.43
C LEU A 72 -7.82 8.12 -13.31
N PRO A 73 -6.90 9.06 -13.61
CA PRO A 73 -6.14 9.77 -12.58
C PRO A 73 -7.01 10.41 -11.50
N GLY A 74 -8.16 10.98 -11.87
CA GLY A 74 -9.11 11.59 -10.94
C GLY A 74 -9.71 10.61 -9.92
N ASP A 75 -9.84 9.32 -10.28
CA ASP A 75 -10.32 8.28 -9.36
C ASP A 75 -9.28 7.98 -8.26
N ILE A 76 -8.01 8.26 -8.51
CA ILE A 76 -6.89 8.08 -7.56
C ILE A 76 -6.70 9.34 -6.72
N LEU A 77 -6.57 10.49 -7.40
CA LEU A 77 -6.18 11.77 -6.80
C LEU A 77 -7.36 12.53 -6.21
N GLY A 78 -8.57 12.32 -6.76
CA GLY A 78 -9.72 13.18 -6.52
C GLY A 78 -9.80 14.31 -7.53
N GLY A 79 -10.65 15.31 -7.24
CA GLY A 79 -10.89 16.42 -8.14
C GLY A 79 -11.68 17.54 -7.47
N GLU A 80 -11.75 18.68 -8.14
CA GLU A 80 -12.61 19.77 -7.74
C GLU A 80 -14.01 19.60 -8.34
N VAL A 81 -15.03 19.71 -7.51
CA VAL A 81 -16.44 19.63 -7.91
C VAL A 81 -17.07 21.00 -7.69
N PHE A 82 -17.69 21.54 -8.72
CA PHE A 82 -18.41 22.82 -8.63
C PHE A 82 -19.70 22.62 -7.84
N ASN A 83 -19.85 23.42 -6.78
CA ASN A 83 -21.08 23.48 -5.99
C ASN A 83 -21.97 24.61 -6.52
N PRO A 84 -23.12 24.32 -7.17
CA PRO A 84 -23.97 25.35 -7.76
C PRO A 84 -24.67 26.25 -6.71
N HIS A 85 -24.78 25.80 -5.46
CA HIS A 85 -25.42 26.61 -4.40
C HIS A 85 -24.47 27.64 -3.81
N THR A 86 -23.19 27.28 -3.62
CA THR A 86 -22.17 28.21 -3.09
C THR A 86 -21.42 28.93 -4.19
N GLN A 87 -21.54 28.49 -5.45
CA GLN A 87 -20.76 28.96 -6.61
C GLN A 87 -19.25 28.79 -6.43
N GLU A 88 -18.82 27.81 -5.66
CA GLU A 88 -17.43 27.52 -5.35
C GLU A 88 -17.05 26.12 -5.79
N PHE A 89 -15.76 25.92 -6.09
CA PHE A 89 -15.19 24.58 -6.27
C PHE A 89 -14.82 23.99 -4.93
N THR A 90 -15.26 22.76 -4.69
CA THR A 90 -14.94 22.01 -3.47
C THR A 90 -14.07 20.83 -3.83
N LEU A 91 -12.96 20.66 -3.11
CA LEU A 91 -12.07 19.50 -3.27
C LEU A 91 -12.75 18.24 -2.76
N HIS A 92 -12.92 17.25 -3.62
CA HIS A 92 -13.24 15.88 -3.28
C HIS A 92 -11.95 15.06 -3.31
N LYS A 93 -11.42 14.78 -2.12
CA LYS A 93 -10.17 14.00 -1.95
C LYS A 93 -10.35 12.58 -2.48
N GLY A 94 -9.43 12.14 -3.32
CA GLY A 94 -9.35 10.75 -3.77
C GLY A 94 -8.76 9.83 -2.68
N PRO A 95 -8.78 8.51 -2.91
CA PRO A 95 -8.28 7.52 -1.96
C PRO A 95 -6.77 7.60 -1.70
N ILE A 96 -6.01 8.37 -2.49
CA ILE A 96 -4.58 8.62 -2.25
C ILE A 96 -4.32 9.39 -0.96
N PHE A 97 -5.29 10.16 -0.46
CA PHE A 97 -5.16 10.91 0.79
C PHE A 97 -5.32 9.99 2.02
N THR A 98 -4.40 9.07 2.14
CA THR A 98 -4.29 8.07 3.22
C THR A 98 -2.83 7.87 3.61
N GLU A 99 -2.58 7.22 4.75
CA GLU A 99 -1.20 6.94 5.17
C GLU A 99 -0.65 5.65 4.54
N VAL A 100 -1.48 4.62 4.39
CA VAL A 100 -1.11 3.38 3.68
C VAL A 100 -2.07 3.16 2.53
N LEU A 101 -1.54 3.17 1.33
CA LEU A 101 -2.29 2.91 0.09
C LEU A 101 -1.87 1.57 -0.50
N LEU A 102 -2.80 0.63 -0.65
CA LEU A 102 -2.61 -0.55 -1.50
C LEU A 102 -3.06 -0.24 -2.92
N ALA A 103 -2.10 -0.10 -3.84
CA ALA A 103 -2.34 0.02 -5.28
C ALA A 103 -2.29 -1.38 -5.90
N ASP A 104 -3.45 -2.04 -5.99
CA ASP A 104 -3.53 -3.45 -6.39
C ASP A 104 -3.58 -3.60 -7.91
N GLU A 105 -2.69 -4.42 -8.47
CA GLU A 105 -2.52 -4.68 -9.90
C GLU A 105 -2.22 -3.41 -10.74
N ILE A 106 -1.22 -2.61 -10.31
CA ILE A 106 -0.86 -1.34 -10.94
C ILE A 106 -0.58 -1.44 -12.44
N ASN A 107 -0.10 -2.59 -12.91
CA ASN A 107 0.18 -2.84 -14.33
C ASN A 107 -1.09 -3.08 -15.18
N ARG A 108 -2.30 -3.06 -14.62
CA ARG A 108 -3.56 -3.21 -15.35
C ARG A 108 -4.19 -1.88 -15.77
N THR A 109 -3.69 -0.77 -15.29
CA THR A 109 -4.19 0.56 -15.69
C THR A 109 -3.31 1.21 -16.75
N THR A 110 -3.82 2.27 -17.37
CA THR A 110 -3.10 3.02 -18.40
C THR A 110 -1.86 3.71 -17.84
N PRO A 111 -0.83 3.98 -18.67
CA PRO A 111 0.36 4.71 -18.25
C PRO A 111 0.06 6.09 -17.63
N LYS A 112 -1.04 6.73 -18.04
CA LYS A 112 -1.47 8.02 -17.49
C LYS A 112 -1.85 7.92 -16.02
N SER A 113 -2.61 6.89 -15.65
CA SER A 113 -3.03 6.67 -14.25
C SER A 113 -1.88 6.13 -13.40
N GLN A 114 -0.99 5.31 -13.97
CA GLN A 114 0.26 4.91 -13.30
C GLN A 114 1.11 6.14 -12.97
N SER A 115 1.34 7.02 -13.95
CA SER A 115 2.16 8.23 -13.77
C SER A 115 1.59 9.15 -12.69
N ALA A 116 0.28 9.31 -12.61
CA ALA A 116 -0.36 10.13 -11.58
C ALA A 116 -0.07 9.62 -10.16
N LEU A 117 -0.14 8.30 -9.92
CA LEU A 117 0.24 7.73 -8.64
C LEU A 117 1.74 7.90 -8.35
N LEU A 118 2.58 7.58 -9.34
CA LEU A 118 4.04 7.59 -9.18
C LEU A 118 4.60 9.01 -8.98
N GLU A 119 3.99 10.03 -9.60
CA GLU A 119 4.31 11.43 -9.35
C GLU A 119 3.97 11.83 -7.91
N ALA A 120 2.78 11.48 -7.44
CA ALA A 120 2.38 11.75 -6.06
C ALA A 120 3.24 11.03 -5.02
N MET A 121 3.79 9.83 -5.34
CA MET A 121 4.75 9.12 -4.50
C MET A 121 6.08 9.88 -4.37
N GLU A 122 6.57 10.44 -5.47
CA GLU A 122 7.84 11.17 -5.52
C GLU A 122 7.72 12.55 -4.87
N GLU A 123 6.71 13.31 -5.27
CA GLU A 123 6.51 14.70 -4.82
C GLU A 123 5.89 14.80 -3.42
N ARG A 124 5.32 13.72 -2.90
CA ARG A 124 4.53 13.68 -1.64
C ARG A 124 3.39 14.69 -1.57
N GLN A 125 2.92 15.11 -2.72
CA GLN A 125 1.81 16.04 -2.90
C GLN A 125 1.01 15.67 -4.15
N VAL A 126 -0.21 16.20 -4.23
CA VAL A 126 -1.11 16.04 -5.36
C VAL A 126 -1.50 17.43 -5.86
N THR A 127 -1.35 17.67 -7.17
CA THR A 127 -1.83 18.92 -7.80
C THR A 127 -3.18 18.68 -8.45
N ILE A 128 -4.20 19.43 -8.01
CA ILE A 128 -5.56 19.39 -8.55
C ILE A 128 -5.95 20.82 -8.93
N GLY A 129 -6.29 21.04 -10.20
CA GLY A 129 -6.51 22.38 -10.72
C GLY A 129 -5.25 23.24 -10.58
N ASN A 130 -5.35 24.33 -9.83
CA ASN A 130 -4.24 25.25 -9.55
C ASN A 130 -3.69 25.13 -8.11
N HIS A 131 -4.09 24.10 -7.37
CA HIS A 131 -3.71 23.93 -5.97
C HIS A 131 -2.93 22.63 -5.76
N SER A 132 -1.89 22.70 -4.94
CA SER A 132 -1.15 21.54 -4.46
C SER A 132 -1.58 21.20 -3.03
N TYR A 133 -1.76 19.91 -2.78
CA TYR A 133 -2.22 19.36 -1.52
C TYR A 133 -1.22 18.33 -1.03
N ASP A 134 -0.65 18.55 0.15
CA ASP A 134 0.31 17.63 0.76
C ASP A 134 -0.37 16.30 1.13
N LEU A 135 0.34 15.21 0.88
CA LEU A 135 0.00 13.89 1.40
C LEU A 135 0.49 13.74 2.85
N PRO A 136 -0.08 12.80 3.62
CA PRO A 136 0.39 12.54 4.97
C PRO A 136 1.90 12.29 5.03
N GLU A 137 2.58 12.74 6.08
CA GLU A 137 4.03 12.57 6.25
C GLU A 137 4.44 11.09 6.22
N SER A 138 3.61 10.20 6.77
CA SER A 138 3.78 8.74 6.75
C SER A 138 3.22 8.06 5.49
N PHE A 139 2.98 8.81 4.40
CA PHE A 139 2.44 8.25 3.15
C PHE A 139 3.32 7.12 2.61
N PHE A 140 2.73 5.94 2.53
CA PHE A 140 3.37 4.70 2.12
C PHE A 140 2.51 3.94 1.12
N VAL A 141 3.04 3.71 -0.07
CA VAL A 141 2.38 2.92 -1.11
C VAL A 141 2.94 1.51 -1.12
N ILE A 142 2.03 0.54 -1.10
CA ILE A 142 2.29 -0.85 -1.43
C ILE A 142 1.61 -1.10 -2.77
N ALA A 143 2.40 -1.09 -3.85
CA ALA A 143 1.88 -1.45 -5.17
C ALA A 143 2.02 -2.95 -5.39
N THR A 144 1.10 -3.54 -6.13
CA THR A 144 1.20 -4.95 -6.52
C THR A 144 1.19 -5.09 -8.04
N GLN A 145 1.94 -6.05 -8.55
CA GLN A 145 1.83 -6.49 -9.94
C GLN A 145 1.88 -8.02 -10.02
N ASN A 146 1.21 -8.54 -11.05
CA ASN A 146 1.24 -9.96 -11.35
C ASN A 146 2.19 -10.20 -12.51
N PRO A 147 3.30 -10.92 -12.33
CA PRO A 147 4.28 -11.16 -13.38
C PRO A 147 3.74 -11.99 -14.56
N VAL A 148 2.72 -12.80 -14.34
CA VAL A 148 2.11 -13.65 -15.39
C VAL A 148 1.13 -12.89 -16.28
N SER A 149 0.70 -11.70 -15.88
CA SER A 149 -0.30 -10.91 -16.61
C SER A 149 0.23 -10.12 -17.80
N TYR A 150 1.46 -10.39 -18.27
CA TYR A 150 2.02 -9.69 -19.45
C TYR A 150 1.31 -10.00 -20.77
N ALA A 151 0.30 -10.88 -20.78
CA ALA A 151 -0.21 -11.46 -22.02
C ALA A 151 -1.33 -10.66 -22.71
N ALA A 152 -2.18 -9.89 -22.03
CA ALA A 152 -3.22 -9.08 -22.67
C ALA A 152 -3.74 -7.98 -21.74
N GLY A 153 -3.71 -6.73 -22.21
CA GLY A 153 -4.33 -5.59 -21.51
C GLY A 153 -3.56 -5.13 -20.28
N THR A 154 -2.25 -5.38 -20.19
CA THR A 154 -1.38 -4.87 -19.15
C THR A 154 -0.36 -3.90 -19.71
N TYR A 155 0.02 -2.94 -18.88
CA TYR A 155 1.03 -1.92 -19.18
C TYR A 155 2.16 -2.07 -18.16
N PRO A 156 3.27 -2.73 -18.54
CA PRO A 156 4.41 -2.90 -17.64
C PRO A 156 4.99 -1.54 -17.25
N LEU A 157 5.44 -1.43 -16.00
CA LEU A 157 6.14 -0.24 -15.52
C LEU A 157 7.54 -0.19 -16.17
N PRO A 158 7.92 0.93 -16.81
CA PRO A 158 9.29 1.16 -17.27
C PRO A 158 10.27 1.20 -16.08
N ASP A 159 11.56 0.94 -16.33
CA ASP A 159 12.61 0.94 -15.30
C ASP A 159 12.66 2.26 -14.53
N SER A 160 12.51 3.40 -15.22
CA SER A 160 12.46 4.72 -14.58
C SER A 160 11.29 4.91 -13.61
N GLN A 161 10.22 4.15 -13.75
CA GLN A 161 9.10 4.14 -12.83
C GLN A 161 9.28 3.12 -11.70
N LEU A 162 9.98 2.02 -11.97
CA LEU A 162 10.36 1.03 -10.95
C LEU A 162 11.33 1.63 -9.92
N ASP A 163 12.19 2.55 -10.29
CA ASP A 163 13.13 3.27 -9.40
C ASP A 163 12.44 4.08 -8.29
N ARG A 164 11.15 4.37 -8.42
CA ARG A 164 10.36 5.04 -7.38
C ARG A 164 9.99 4.15 -6.21
N PHE A 165 10.16 2.83 -6.37
CA PHE A 165 9.99 1.86 -5.30
C PHE A 165 11.34 1.56 -4.64
N LEU A 166 11.44 1.79 -3.33
CA LEU A 166 12.65 1.51 -2.57
C LEU A 166 13.00 0.02 -2.57
N MET A 167 11.98 -0.83 -2.55
CA MET A 167 12.14 -2.28 -2.55
C MET A 167 11.11 -2.95 -3.46
N ARG A 168 11.57 -4.03 -4.13
CA ARG A 168 10.71 -5.00 -4.80
C ARG A 168 10.89 -6.34 -4.09
N ILE A 169 9.80 -6.92 -3.59
CA ILE A 169 9.81 -8.21 -2.89
C ILE A 169 8.69 -9.11 -3.39
N SER A 170 8.87 -10.41 -3.18
CA SER A 170 7.87 -11.44 -3.41
C SER A 170 7.54 -12.10 -2.08
N LEU A 171 6.25 -12.30 -1.79
CA LEU A 171 5.80 -13.06 -0.63
C LEU A 171 5.99 -14.56 -0.88
N GLY A 172 5.78 -15.00 -2.12
CA GLY A 172 5.86 -16.40 -2.51
C GLY A 172 4.81 -17.29 -1.84
N TYR A 173 4.82 -18.55 -2.15
CA TYR A 173 3.92 -19.53 -1.53
C TYR A 173 4.23 -19.70 -0.03
N PRO A 174 3.20 -19.95 0.79
CA PRO A 174 3.42 -20.33 2.19
C PRO A 174 4.17 -21.66 2.28
N SER A 175 4.86 -21.90 3.40
CA SER A 175 5.39 -23.24 3.70
C SER A 175 4.24 -24.23 3.90
N PHE A 176 4.51 -25.52 3.77
CA PHE A 176 3.50 -26.58 3.96
C PHE A 176 2.78 -26.45 5.32
N GLU A 177 3.52 -26.17 6.39
CA GLU A 177 2.94 -25.98 7.72
C GLU A 177 2.05 -24.73 7.81
N ALA A 178 2.49 -23.61 7.20
CA ALA A 178 1.70 -22.38 7.13
C ALA A 178 0.43 -22.59 6.30
N GLU A 179 0.50 -23.28 5.16
CA GLU A 179 -0.66 -23.60 4.33
C GLU A 179 -1.67 -24.44 5.08
N LYS A 180 -1.22 -25.46 5.83
CA LYS A 180 -2.07 -26.31 6.67
C LYS A 180 -2.82 -25.48 7.73
N SER A 181 -2.15 -24.54 8.39
CA SER A 181 -2.77 -23.63 9.36
C SER A 181 -3.76 -22.68 8.73
N ILE A 182 -3.46 -22.17 7.53
CA ILE A 182 -4.38 -21.31 6.73
C ILE A 182 -5.66 -22.09 6.39
N LEU A 183 -5.53 -23.33 5.92
CA LEU A 183 -6.68 -24.18 5.59
C LEU A 183 -7.55 -24.51 6.81
N LYS A 184 -6.98 -24.59 8.00
CA LYS A 184 -7.72 -24.73 9.26
C LYS A 184 -8.40 -23.43 9.72
N GLY A 185 -8.10 -22.28 9.10
CA GLY A 185 -8.68 -20.98 9.43
C GLY A 185 -8.06 -20.31 10.66
N GLU A 186 -6.91 -20.79 11.14
CA GLU A 186 -6.23 -20.27 12.35
C GLU A 186 -5.82 -18.80 12.19
N ASN A 187 -5.47 -18.36 10.98
CA ASN A 187 -5.05 -16.98 10.69
C ASN A 187 -6.19 -15.95 10.61
N ARG A 188 -7.45 -16.40 10.39
CA ARG A 188 -8.60 -15.48 10.28
C ARG A 188 -8.95 -14.82 11.61
N ALA A 189 -8.87 -15.57 12.69
CA ALA A 189 -9.10 -15.06 14.04
C ALA A 189 -8.02 -14.03 14.42
N ALA A 190 -6.75 -14.28 14.08
CA ALA A 190 -5.65 -13.36 14.32
C ALA A 190 -5.82 -12.03 13.56
N SER A 191 -6.23 -12.08 12.29
CA SER A 191 -6.44 -10.86 11.48
C SER A 191 -7.53 -9.93 12.03
N SER A 192 -8.62 -10.47 12.56
CA SER A 192 -9.69 -9.66 13.17
C SER A 192 -9.30 -9.06 14.52
N ALA A 193 -8.43 -9.73 15.27
CA ALA A 193 -8.02 -9.40 16.63
C ALA A 193 -6.73 -8.54 16.72
N LEU A 194 -6.12 -8.16 15.59
CA LEU A 194 -4.89 -7.35 15.60
C LEU A 194 -5.10 -6.06 16.40
N PRO A 195 -4.35 -5.83 17.49
CA PRO A 195 -4.41 -4.59 18.23
C PRO A 195 -3.62 -3.50 17.50
N GLU A 196 -4.07 -2.27 17.63
CA GLU A 196 -3.24 -1.11 17.37
C GLU A 196 -2.18 -1.01 18.48
N ARG A 197 -0.90 -1.09 18.13
CA ARG A 197 0.19 -1.11 19.13
C ARG A 197 1.11 0.09 19.07
N PHE A 198 1.01 0.92 18.03
CA PHE A 198 1.89 2.07 17.88
C PHE A 198 1.09 3.34 17.66
N SER A 199 1.55 4.42 18.33
CA SER A 199 1.09 5.76 18.00
C SER A 199 1.83 6.26 16.75
N ARG A 200 1.15 7.10 15.97
CA ARG A 200 1.76 7.83 14.84
C ARG A 200 3.05 8.55 15.22
N GLU A 201 3.10 9.12 16.43
CA GLU A 201 4.28 9.81 16.96
C GLU A 201 5.50 8.88 17.11
N ALA A 202 5.28 7.64 17.57
CA ALA A 202 6.36 6.67 17.69
C ALA A 202 6.92 6.24 16.32
N LEU A 203 6.05 6.16 15.29
CA LEU A 203 6.46 5.88 13.92
C LEU A 203 7.26 7.04 13.33
N GLN A 204 6.75 8.27 13.42
CA GLN A 204 7.44 9.48 12.94
C GLN A 204 8.80 9.68 13.59
N THR A 205 8.94 9.38 14.88
CA THR A 205 10.23 9.42 15.59
C THR A 205 11.22 8.36 15.08
N ALA A 206 10.73 7.27 14.49
CA ALA A 206 11.54 6.17 13.98
C ALA A 206 11.92 6.31 12.50
N GLN A 207 11.22 7.15 11.76
CA GLN A 207 11.49 7.57 10.38
C GLN A 207 12.49 8.74 10.32
#